data_53adbeb1f29e3699068448bbc207226e
#
_entry.id   53adbeb1f29e3699068448bbc207226e
#
_cell.length_a   1.000
_cell.length_b   1.000
_cell.length_c   1.000
_cell.angle_alpha   90.00
_cell.angle_beta   90.00
_cell.angle_gamma   90.00
#
_symmetry.space_group_name_H-M   'P 1'
#
loop_
_entity.id
_entity.type
_entity.pdbx_description
1 polymer ?
#
loop_
_entity_poly.entity_id
_entity_poly.type
_entity_poly.pdbx_seq_one_letter_code
_entity_poly.pdbx_strand_id
1 'polypeptide(L)'
;MAYARARETLQIMSVSFVCPECRAPLDSSQHNQCVCSACGRSFPIDDGVLRLLEKTDEFYEGAYQDIVNYVPRSEKPWHVWPLWLIRNGYPWTVRHYVPEGSVVVELGCAAGVRYFAQRYTMIGCDVSFSSLKNLQGYAWRVQADAAKCIPLPDASVDAVVSSFFWEHIPPEIKPAMLRECRRILKPGGKMVFLYDVDTDNPLIAKFKDRDRPLYNKLFIDGDGHVGYETPRDNIAAFESTGFRVIDHRGREKTFLQSLSVYTKLAEFGGETSGVFKALQKLGRPPWFYPYTALVRVVDEVVCPRLDDAWARFDLVVCEK
;
A
#
# COMPACT_ATOMS: atom_id res chain seq x y z
N MET A 1 22.09 -14.22 -16.68
CA MET A 1 21.03 -15.15 -16.29
C MET A 1 21.42 -16.09 -15.14
N ALA A 2 22.56 -16.78 -15.15
CA ALA A 2 22.99 -17.67 -14.05
C ALA A 2 23.22 -16.96 -12.70
N TYR A 3 23.74 -15.72 -12.71
CA TYR A 3 24.01 -14.95 -11.50
C TYR A 3 22.73 -14.44 -10.81
N ALA A 4 21.67 -14.15 -11.59
CA ALA A 4 20.36 -13.79 -11.05
C ALA A 4 19.67 -15.00 -10.39
N ARG A 5 19.71 -16.18 -11.02
CA ARG A 5 19.17 -17.42 -10.45
C ARG A 5 19.89 -17.86 -9.17
N ALA A 6 21.21 -17.68 -9.08
CA ALA A 6 21.98 -17.99 -7.86
C ALA A 6 21.63 -17.03 -6.70
N ARG A 7 21.36 -15.75 -6.98
CA ARG A 7 20.86 -14.80 -5.97
C ARG A 7 19.42 -15.13 -5.52
N GLU A 8 18.53 -15.48 -6.45
CA GLU A 8 17.17 -15.93 -6.11
C GLU A 8 17.20 -17.16 -5.20
N THR A 9 18.03 -18.15 -5.49
CA THR A 9 18.13 -19.39 -4.70
C THR A 9 18.73 -19.15 -3.30
N LEU A 10 19.69 -18.24 -3.15
CA LEU A 10 20.30 -17.91 -1.86
C LEU A 10 19.42 -17.00 -0.98
N GLN A 11 18.60 -16.13 -1.58
CA GLN A 11 17.66 -15.27 -0.84
C GLN A 11 16.42 -16.04 -0.34
N ILE A 12 15.96 -17.04 -1.06
CA ILE A 12 14.82 -17.89 -0.68
C ILE A 12 15.07 -18.67 0.62
N MET A 13 16.33 -18.98 0.94
CA MET A 13 16.70 -19.78 2.13
C MET A 13 16.70 -19.02 3.46
N SER A 14 16.45 -17.70 3.49
CA SER A 14 16.57 -16.88 4.71
C SER A 14 15.24 -16.44 5.35
N VAL A 15 14.10 -16.66 4.71
CA VAL A 15 12.79 -16.26 5.24
C VAL A 15 12.04 -17.48 5.76
N SER A 16 11.67 -17.45 7.03
CA SER A 16 10.79 -18.45 7.66
C SER A 16 9.35 -17.96 7.71
N PHE A 17 8.39 -18.85 7.56
CA PHE A 17 6.98 -18.56 7.73
C PHE A 17 6.41 -19.28 8.96
N VAL A 18 5.31 -18.73 9.50
CA VAL A 18 4.59 -19.35 10.60
C VAL A 18 3.15 -19.69 10.18
N CYS A 19 2.61 -20.72 10.77
CA CYS A 19 1.22 -21.15 10.56
C CYS A 19 0.26 -20.02 11.00
N PRO A 20 -0.71 -19.61 10.19
CA PRO A 20 -1.67 -18.58 10.57
C PRO A 20 -2.58 -18.99 11.74
N GLU A 21 -2.73 -20.30 11.99
CA GLU A 21 -3.61 -20.83 13.02
C GLU A 21 -2.92 -21.00 14.39
N CYS A 22 -1.72 -21.58 14.42
CA CYS A 22 -1.05 -21.94 15.68
C CYS A 22 0.31 -21.28 15.89
N ARG A 23 0.76 -20.45 14.94
CA ARG A 23 2.05 -19.71 14.97
C ARG A 23 3.30 -20.60 14.98
N ALA A 24 3.17 -21.91 14.87
CA ALA A 24 4.33 -22.79 14.75
C ALA A 24 5.01 -22.63 13.38
N PRO A 25 6.31 -22.93 13.26
CA PRO A 25 7.03 -22.84 12.00
C PRO A 25 6.41 -23.68 10.89
N LEU A 26 6.42 -23.15 9.68
CA LEU A 26 6.10 -23.90 8.48
C LEU A 26 7.37 -24.54 7.91
N ASP A 27 7.33 -25.86 7.70
CA ASP A 27 8.37 -26.58 7.00
C ASP A 27 8.15 -26.45 5.47
N SER A 28 9.13 -25.86 4.78
CA SER A 28 9.16 -25.64 3.33
C SER A 28 10.06 -26.63 2.60
N SER A 29 10.39 -27.77 3.21
CA SER A 29 11.23 -28.81 2.59
C SER A 29 10.62 -29.45 1.34
N GLN A 30 9.30 -29.33 1.18
CA GLN A 30 8.56 -29.80 0.00
C GLN A 30 8.40 -28.65 -1.01
N HIS A 31 8.70 -28.92 -2.29
CA HIS A 31 8.70 -27.88 -3.33
C HIS A 31 7.34 -27.24 -3.62
N ASN A 32 6.23 -27.92 -3.34
CA ASN A 32 4.88 -27.51 -3.72
C ASN A 32 3.96 -27.22 -2.54
N GLN A 33 4.46 -27.32 -1.32
CA GLN A 33 3.67 -27.01 -0.11
C GLN A 33 4.55 -26.70 1.09
N CYS A 34 4.00 -25.97 2.05
CA CYS A 34 4.52 -25.82 3.40
C CYS A 34 3.64 -26.59 4.37
N VAL A 35 4.23 -27.28 5.34
CA VAL A 35 3.51 -28.06 6.34
C VAL A 35 3.78 -27.49 7.73
N CYS A 36 2.74 -27.28 8.53
CA CYS A 36 2.90 -26.82 9.91
C CYS A 36 3.49 -27.93 10.77
N SER A 37 4.60 -27.63 11.44
CA SER A 37 5.31 -28.58 12.30
C SER A 37 4.55 -29.00 13.54
N ALA A 38 3.54 -28.23 14.00
CA ALA A 38 2.77 -28.52 15.20
C ALA A 38 1.36 -29.07 14.92
N CYS A 39 0.57 -28.43 14.04
CA CYS A 39 -0.81 -28.85 13.77
C CYS A 39 -0.95 -29.75 12.52
N GLY A 40 0.13 -29.95 11.75
CA GLY A 40 0.12 -30.81 10.55
C GLY A 40 -0.64 -30.21 9.34
N ARG A 41 -1.19 -29.00 9.46
CA ARG A 41 -1.91 -28.34 8.36
C ARG A 41 -0.96 -28.06 7.21
N SER A 42 -1.40 -28.35 5.99
CA SER A 42 -0.64 -28.19 4.75
C SER A 42 -1.16 -26.99 3.97
N PHE A 43 -0.24 -26.20 3.41
CA PHE A 43 -0.51 -24.99 2.63
C PHE A 43 0.18 -25.11 1.26
N PRO A 44 -0.58 -25.13 0.16
CA PRO A 44 0.00 -25.32 -1.16
C PRO A 44 0.80 -24.10 -1.62
N ILE A 45 1.78 -24.35 -2.49
CA ILE A 45 2.51 -23.32 -3.26
C ILE A 45 2.08 -23.48 -4.72
N ASP A 46 1.17 -22.59 -5.16
CA ASP A 46 0.65 -22.58 -6.52
C ASP A 46 1.24 -21.41 -7.30
N ASP A 47 1.75 -21.65 -8.51
CA ASP A 47 2.41 -20.62 -9.34
C ASP A 47 3.48 -19.80 -8.56
N GLY A 48 4.14 -20.44 -7.58
CA GLY A 48 5.13 -19.81 -6.70
C GLY A 48 4.54 -18.85 -5.66
N VAL A 49 3.24 -18.95 -5.38
CA VAL A 49 2.53 -18.24 -4.31
C VAL A 49 2.22 -19.20 -3.18
N LEU A 50 2.70 -18.91 -1.97
CA LEU A 50 2.31 -19.64 -0.75
C LEU A 50 0.87 -19.24 -0.38
N ARG A 51 -0.05 -20.19 -0.43
CA ARG A 51 -1.48 -19.94 -0.18
C ARG A 51 -1.86 -20.32 1.24
N LEU A 52 -2.13 -19.31 2.05
CA LEU A 52 -2.53 -19.47 3.46
C LEU A 52 -4.02 -19.21 3.69
N LEU A 53 -4.76 -18.81 2.65
CA LEU A 53 -6.21 -18.62 2.70
C LEU A 53 -6.92 -19.81 2.05
N GLU A 54 -7.94 -20.32 2.75
CA GLU A 54 -8.81 -21.40 2.20
C GLU A 54 -9.80 -20.85 1.15
N LYS A 55 -10.20 -19.58 1.30
CA LYS A 55 -11.13 -18.90 0.38
C LYS A 55 -10.54 -17.60 -0.08
N THR A 56 -10.66 -17.32 -1.35
CA THR A 56 -10.34 -16.02 -1.95
C THR A 56 -11.51 -15.06 -1.76
N ASP A 57 -11.23 -13.79 -1.61
CA ASP A 57 -12.23 -12.74 -1.62
C ASP A 57 -12.62 -12.43 -3.07
N GLU A 58 -13.89 -12.70 -3.43
CA GLU A 58 -14.39 -12.51 -4.79
C GLU A 58 -14.29 -11.07 -5.28
N PHE A 59 -14.37 -10.09 -4.40
CA PHE A 59 -14.19 -8.68 -4.76
C PHE A 59 -12.77 -8.41 -5.26
N TYR A 60 -11.75 -8.87 -4.54
CA TYR A 60 -10.35 -8.65 -4.91
C TYR A 60 -9.87 -9.52 -6.07
N GLU A 61 -10.51 -10.66 -6.33
CA GLU A 61 -10.23 -11.53 -7.49
C GLU A 61 -10.98 -11.12 -8.76
N GLY A 62 -12.09 -10.37 -8.62
CA GLY A 62 -12.97 -9.98 -9.72
C GLY A 62 -13.02 -8.47 -9.94
N ALA A 63 -14.03 -7.80 -9.38
CA ALA A 63 -14.34 -6.40 -9.64
C ALA A 63 -13.16 -5.43 -9.36
N TYR A 64 -12.36 -5.70 -8.34
CA TYR A 64 -11.18 -4.91 -8.03
C TYR A 64 -10.11 -4.97 -9.13
N GLN A 65 -9.91 -6.13 -9.76
CA GLN A 65 -8.95 -6.29 -10.86
C GLN A 65 -9.36 -5.45 -12.08
N ASP A 66 -10.66 -5.33 -12.35
CA ASP A 66 -11.19 -4.50 -13.42
C ASP A 66 -11.05 -3.01 -13.12
N ILE A 67 -11.27 -2.59 -11.87
CA ILE A 67 -11.18 -1.19 -11.43
C ILE A 67 -9.73 -0.69 -11.49
N VAL A 68 -8.77 -1.48 -11.06
CA VAL A 68 -7.37 -1.06 -10.94
C VAL A 68 -6.66 -1.09 -12.28
N ASN A 69 -7.27 -1.67 -13.33
CA ASN A 69 -6.70 -1.76 -14.68
C ASN A 69 -5.21 -2.17 -14.60
N TYR A 70 -4.97 -3.41 -14.16
CA TYR A 70 -3.74 -3.83 -13.53
C TYR A 70 -2.62 -4.04 -14.55
N VAL A 71 -2.11 -2.92 -15.08
CA VAL A 71 -0.76 -2.95 -15.69
C VAL A 71 0.23 -2.84 -14.54
N PRO A 72 1.05 -3.85 -14.27
CA PRO A 72 2.11 -3.77 -13.29
C PRO A 72 2.86 -2.46 -13.48
N ARG A 73 3.06 -1.71 -12.41
CA ARG A 73 3.77 -0.41 -12.48
C ARG A 73 5.15 -0.54 -13.13
N SER A 74 5.73 -1.74 -13.07
CA SER A 74 6.96 -2.12 -13.78
C SER A 74 6.84 -2.15 -15.30
N GLU A 75 5.65 -2.30 -15.84
CA GLU A 75 5.39 -2.39 -17.28
C GLU A 75 4.88 -1.07 -17.88
N LYS A 76 4.66 -0.05 -17.05
CA LYS A 76 4.33 1.29 -17.56
C LYS A 76 5.47 1.83 -18.43
N PRO A 77 5.14 2.55 -19.50
CA PRO A 77 6.15 3.15 -20.37
C PRO A 77 7.23 3.88 -19.56
N TRP A 78 8.49 3.68 -19.90
CA TRP A 78 9.65 4.22 -19.19
C TRP A 78 9.58 5.73 -18.92
N HIS A 79 8.88 6.47 -19.75
CA HIS A 79 8.68 7.92 -19.63
C HIS A 79 7.62 8.32 -18.59
N VAL A 80 6.81 7.39 -18.09
CA VAL A 80 5.78 7.64 -17.06
C VAL A 80 6.22 7.18 -15.66
N TRP A 81 6.87 6.04 -15.57
CA TRP A 81 7.22 5.44 -14.28
C TRP A 81 8.16 6.29 -13.39
N PRO A 82 9.12 7.08 -13.92
CA PRO A 82 9.93 7.94 -13.05
C PRO A 82 9.08 8.98 -12.32
N LEU A 83 8.10 9.57 -13.00
CA LEU A 83 7.18 10.53 -12.37
C LEU A 83 6.27 9.85 -11.35
N TRP A 84 5.85 8.63 -11.63
CA TRP A 84 5.11 7.85 -10.65
C TRP A 84 5.95 7.59 -9.38
N LEU A 85 7.23 7.25 -9.51
CA LEU A 85 8.13 7.05 -8.36
C LEU A 85 8.24 8.28 -7.48
N ILE A 86 8.30 9.48 -8.08
CA ILE A 86 8.48 10.73 -7.33
C ILE A 86 7.17 11.40 -6.92
N ARG A 87 6.04 11.01 -7.51
CA ARG A 87 4.75 11.69 -7.39
C ARG A 87 4.32 11.92 -5.94
N ASN A 88 4.36 10.89 -5.11
CA ASN A 88 3.94 10.94 -3.70
C ASN A 88 5.11 10.86 -2.71
N GLY A 89 6.31 10.62 -3.20
CA GLY A 89 7.51 10.50 -2.37
C GLY A 89 7.66 9.16 -1.65
N TYR A 90 6.73 8.23 -1.74
CA TYR A 90 6.72 6.97 -1.02
C TYR A 90 7.99 6.11 -1.23
N PRO A 91 8.42 5.81 -2.48
CA PRO A 91 9.63 5.01 -2.68
C PRO A 91 10.90 5.67 -2.14
N TRP A 92 10.97 7.00 -2.20
CA TRP A 92 12.12 7.76 -1.67
C TRP A 92 12.12 7.79 -0.14
N THR A 93 10.95 7.87 0.49
CA THR A 93 10.79 7.80 1.93
C THR A 93 11.19 6.42 2.45
N VAL A 94 10.72 5.33 1.80
CA VAL A 94 11.16 3.97 2.14
C VAL A 94 12.68 3.86 2.03
N ARG A 95 13.27 4.33 0.94
CA ARG A 95 14.74 4.30 0.76
C ARG A 95 15.50 5.09 1.82
N HIS A 96 14.93 6.21 2.28
CA HIS A 96 15.58 7.05 3.30
C HIS A 96 15.65 6.36 4.66
N TYR A 97 14.59 5.65 5.04
CA TYR A 97 14.46 5.04 6.37
C TYR A 97 14.83 3.56 6.42
N VAL A 98 14.88 2.88 5.27
CA VAL A 98 15.15 1.42 5.19
C VAL A 98 16.44 1.19 4.40
N PRO A 99 17.48 0.64 5.02
CA PRO A 99 18.76 0.32 4.36
C PRO A 99 18.59 -0.66 3.19
N GLU A 100 19.41 -0.51 2.15
CA GLU A 100 19.46 -1.49 1.04
C GLU A 100 19.86 -2.88 1.56
N GLY A 101 19.27 -3.93 1.00
CA GLY A 101 19.49 -5.31 1.44
C GLY A 101 18.60 -5.77 2.58
N SER A 102 17.81 -4.88 3.19
CA SER A 102 16.85 -5.22 4.25
C SER A 102 15.80 -6.24 3.79
N VAL A 103 15.26 -7.00 4.75
CA VAL A 103 14.07 -7.84 4.54
C VAL A 103 12.84 -6.99 4.78
N VAL A 104 12.00 -6.85 3.76
CA VAL A 104 10.85 -5.94 3.76
C VAL A 104 9.59 -6.71 3.37
N VAL A 105 8.53 -6.57 4.16
CA VAL A 105 7.20 -7.06 3.79
C VAL A 105 6.34 -5.90 3.26
N GLU A 106 5.71 -6.09 2.11
CA GLU A 106 4.71 -5.16 1.56
C GLU A 106 3.32 -5.76 1.74
N LEU A 107 2.46 -5.04 2.48
CA LEU A 107 1.08 -5.42 2.74
C LEU A 107 0.15 -4.78 1.71
N GLY A 108 -0.81 -5.55 1.16
CA GLY A 108 -1.61 -5.13 0.03
C GLY A 108 -0.72 -4.83 -1.18
N CYS A 109 0.22 -5.75 -1.45
CA CYS A 109 1.30 -5.50 -2.40
C CYS A 109 0.84 -5.44 -3.85
N ALA A 110 -0.31 -6.02 -4.14
CA ALA A 110 -0.87 -6.04 -5.47
C ALA A 110 0.21 -6.42 -6.54
N ALA A 111 0.57 -5.53 -7.51
CA ALA A 111 1.63 -5.77 -8.50
C ALA A 111 3.04 -5.42 -8.01
N GLY A 112 3.14 -4.99 -6.78
CA GLY A 112 4.41 -4.61 -6.16
C GLY A 112 5.08 -3.38 -6.74
N VAL A 113 6.26 -3.09 -6.21
CA VAL A 113 7.07 -1.96 -6.63
C VAL A 113 8.44 -2.46 -7.09
N ARG A 114 8.66 -2.47 -8.40
CA ARG A 114 9.94 -2.94 -8.99
C ARG A 114 11.16 -2.24 -8.39
N TYR A 115 11.03 -0.98 -8.01
CA TYR A 115 12.09 -0.22 -7.35
C TYR A 115 12.51 -0.88 -6.03
N PHE A 116 11.57 -1.43 -5.27
CA PHE A 116 11.83 -2.16 -4.03
C PHE A 116 12.45 -3.53 -4.31
N ALA A 117 11.91 -4.27 -5.28
CA ALA A 117 12.43 -5.57 -5.67
C ALA A 117 13.92 -5.56 -6.10
N GLN A 118 14.42 -4.41 -6.53
CA GLN A 118 15.82 -4.24 -6.91
C GLN A 118 16.74 -3.92 -5.73
N ARG A 119 16.21 -3.56 -4.55
CA ARG A 119 16.97 -3.06 -3.40
C ARG A 119 16.80 -3.86 -2.13
N TYR A 120 15.71 -4.56 -2.00
CA TYR A 120 15.32 -5.27 -0.77
C TYR A 120 15.01 -6.72 -1.06
N THR A 121 15.10 -7.55 -0.03
CA THR A 121 14.50 -8.88 -0.04
C THR A 121 13.01 -8.71 0.26
N MET A 122 12.19 -8.67 -0.80
CA MET A 122 10.77 -8.36 -0.69
C MET A 122 9.92 -9.60 -0.43
N ILE A 123 8.99 -9.47 0.51
CA ILE A 123 7.89 -10.40 0.76
C ILE A 123 6.60 -9.68 0.41
N GLY A 124 5.90 -10.12 -0.62
CA GLY A 124 4.58 -9.59 -0.97
C GLY A 124 3.48 -10.36 -0.25
N CYS A 125 2.62 -9.66 0.49
CA CYS A 125 1.47 -10.21 1.19
C CYS A 125 0.20 -9.54 0.67
N ASP A 126 -0.73 -10.34 0.14
CA ASP A 126 -2.00 -9.88 -0.41
C ASP A 126 -3.07 -10.95 -0.26
N VAL A 127 -4.34 -10.56 -0.27
CA VAL A 127 -5.48 -11.50 -0.31
C VAL A 127 -5.75 -12.01 -1.72
N SER A 128 -5.39 -11.24 -2.76
CA SER A 128 -5.61 -11.59 -4.15
C SER A 128 -4.52 -12.51 -4.69
N PHE A 129 -4.91 -13.73 -5.03
CA PHE A 129 -4.03 -14.68 -5.71
C PHE A 129 -3.64 -14.21 -7.10
N SER A 130 -4.60 -13.64 -7.84
CA SER A 130 -4.38 -13.12 -9.20
C SER A 130 -3.31 -12.03 -9.24
N SER A 131 -3.33 -11.12 -8.26
CA SER A 131 -2.31 -10.08 -8.11
C SER A 131 -0.94 -10.68 -7.82
N LEU A 132 -0.86 -11.58 -6.85
CA LEU A 132 0.39 -12.24 -6.44
C LEU A 132 1.00 -13.11 -7.53
N LYS A 133 0.17 -13.78 -8.34
CA LYS A 133 0.63 -14.58 -9.48
C LYS A 133 1.42 -13.71 -10.48
N ASN A 134 1.01 -12.46 -10.67
CA ASN A 134 1.62 -11.51 -11.60
C ASN A 134 2.76 -10.69 -10.95
N LEU A 135 2.96 -10.79 -9.65
CA LEU A 135 4.00 -10.07 -8.91
C LEU A 135 5.40 -10.56 -9.29
N GLN A 136 6.26 -9.65 -9.74
CA GLN A 136 7.59 -10.00 -10.21
C GLN A 136 8.71 -9.44 -9.32
N GLY A 137 9.79 -10.20 -9.20
CA GLY A 137 11.01 -9.77 -8.54
C GLY A 137 10.94 -9.78 -7.00
N TYR A 138 9.83 -10.22 -6.39
CA TYR A 138 9.75 -10.44 -4.96
C TYR A 138 10.25 -11.84 -4.63
N ALA A 139 11.01 -11.95 -3.54
CA ALA A 139 11.56 -13.22 -3.08
C ALA A 139 10.46 -14.20 -2.66
N TRP A 140 9.40 -13.69 -2.04
CA TRP A 140 8.25 -14.45 -1.63
C TRP A 140 6.93 -13.76 -1.98
N ARG A 141 5.95 -14.56 -2.34
CA ARG A 141 4.57 -14.16 -2.64
C ARG A 141 3.65 -14.97 -1.77
N VAL A 142 2.92 -14.31 -0.87
CA VAL A 142 2.14 -14.97 0.18
C VAL A 142 0.69 -14.49 0.12
N GLN A 143 -0.22 -15.39 -0.15
CA GLN A 143 -1.65 -15.11 -0.07
C GLN A 143 -2.09 -15.26 1.38
N ALA A 144 -2.28 -14.13 2.05
CA ALA A 144 -2.69 -14.08 3.45
C ALA A 144 -3.54 -12.84 3.72
N ASP A 145 -4.40 -12.94 4.73
CA ASP A 145 -5.15 -11.80 5.27
C ASP A 145 -4.31 -11.16 6.38
N ALA A 146 -3.61 -10.08 6.04
CA ALA A 146 -2.74 -9.36 6.97
C ALA A 146 -3.51 -8.75 8.14
N ALA A 147 -4.81 -8.54 8.01
CA ALA A 147 -5.68 -8.08 9.09
C ALA A 147 -5.90 -9.15 10.16
N LYS A 148 -5.77 -10.43 9.79
CA LYS A 148 -5.89 -11.56 10.74
C LYS A 148 -4.53 -12.03 11.26
N CYS A 149 -3.58 -12.23 10.35
CA CYS A 149 -2.26 -12.75 10.69
C CYS A 149 -1.25 -12.41 9.61
N ILE A 150 -0.14 -11.79 9.97
CA ILE A 150 1.03 -11.72 9.10
C ILE A 150 1.88 -12.96 9.37
N PRO A 151 2.04 -13.89 8.39
CA PRO A 151 2.60 -15.23 8.61
C PRO A 151 4.12 -15.24 8.71
N LEU A 152 4.68 -14.32 9.48
CA LEU A 152 6.12 -14.16 9.70
C LEU A 152 6.45 -14.29 11.18
N PRO A 153 7.64 -14.80 11.54
CA PRO A 153 8.09 -14.87 12.92
C PRO A 153 8.22 -13.49 13.59
N ASP A 154 8.26 -13.48 14.91
CA ASP A 154 8.57 -12.29 15.69
C ASP A 154 9.94 -11.73 15.31
N ALA A 155 10.07 -10.42 15.27
CA ALA A 155 11.33 -9.70 15.02
C ALA A 155 12.12 -10.24 13.78
N SER A 156 11.42 -10.56 12.70
CA SER A 156 12.02 -11.22 11.52
C SER A 156 12.29 -10.28 10.35
N VAL A 157 11.61 -9.11 10.29
CA VAL A 157 11.76 -8.16 9.18
C VAL A 157 12.29 -6.81 9.64
N ASP A 158 12.98 -6.13 8.73
CA ASP A 158 13.55 -4.80 8.98
C ASP A 158 12.52 -3.70 8.73
N ALA A 159 11.57 -3.93 7.81
CA ALA A 159 10.50 -2.98 7.55
C ALA A 159 9.18 -3.65 7.10
N VAL A 160 8.09 -2.94 7.39
CA VAL A 160 6.75 -3.17 6.85
C VAL A 160 6.38 -1.96 6.01
N VAL A 161 6.00 -2.17 4.76
CA VAL A 161 5.63 -1.10 3.85
C VAL A 161 4.27 -1.34 3.24
N SER A 162 3.56 -0.28 2.89
CA SER A 162 2.26 -0.38 2.24
C SER A 162 1.91 0.91 1.51
N SER A 163 1.18 0.81 0.39
CA SER A 163 0.64 1.97 -0.31
C SER A 163 -0.78 1.72 -0.78
N PHE A 164 -1.70 2.58 -0.36
CA PHE A 164 -3.12 2.52 -0.71
C PHE A 164 -3.76 1.17 -0.33
N PHE A 165 -3.60 0.81 0.95
CA PHE A 165 -4.14 -0.41 1.54
C PHE A 165 -4.77 -0.14 2.91
N TRP A 166 -4.19 0.77 3.73
CA TRP A 166 -4.61 1.05 5.09
C TRP A 166 -6.06 1.55 5.19
N GLU A 167 -6.50 2.33 4.21
CA GLU A 167 -7.87 2.83 4.05
C GLU A 167 -8.91 1.75 3.75
N HIS A 168 -8.47 0.56 3.33
CA HIS A 168 -9.34 -0.60 3.11
C HIS A 168 -9.50 -1.49 4.37
N ILE A 169 -8.80 -1.19 5.46
CA ILE A 169 -8.86 -1.96 6.69
C ILE A 169 -9.90 -1.32 7.62
N PRO A 170 -10.95 -2.07 8.04
CA PRO A 170 -11.95 -1.56 8.98
C PRO A 170 -11.32 -1.04 10.27
N PRO A 171 -11.80 0.11 10.82
CA PRO A 171 -11.19 0.76 11.99
C PRO A 171 -11.02 -0.17 13.20
N GLU A 172 -11.98 -1.03 13.43
CA GLU A 172 -11.97 -2.00 14.56
C GLU A 172 -10.87 -3.07 14.42
N ILE A 173 -10.41 -3.33 13.20
CA ILE A 173 -9.37 -4.34 12.91
C ILE A 173 -7.97 -3.72 12.92
N LYS A 174 -7.85 -2.43 12.61
CA LYS A 174 -6.57 -1.70 12.51
C LYS A 174 -5.64 -1.93 13.72
N PRO A 175 -6.09 -1.87 14.97
CA PRO A 175 -5.22 -2.10 16.13
C PRO A 175 -4.63 -3.51 16.18
N ALA A 176 -5.37 -4.53 15.74
CA ALA A 176 -4.87 -5.90 15.68
C ALA A 176 -3.80 -6.05 14.62
N MET A 177 -4.02 -5.50 13.43
CA MET A 177 -3.06 -5.49 12.34
C MET A 177 -1.77 -4.73 12.71
N LEU A 178 -1.88 -3.59 13.40
CA LEU A 178 -0.70 -2.84 13.86
C LEU A 178 0.12 -3.63 14.88
N ARG A 179 -0.54 -4.36 15.80
CA ARG A 179 0.17 -5.27 16.70
C ARG A 179 0.93 -6.36 15.95
N GLU A 180 0.38 -6.91 14.87
CA GLU A 180 1.06 -7.87 14.00
C GLU A 180 2.26 -7.23 13.28
N CYS A 181 2.09 -6.03 12.69
CA CYS A 181 3.20 -5.29 12.11
C CYS A 181 4.33 -5.08 13.13
N ARG A 182 3.96 -4.66 14.34
CA ARG A 182 4.93 -4.45 15.42
C ARG A 182 5.59 -5.74 15.87
N ARG A 183 4.86 -6.85 15.93
CA ARG A 183 5.37 -8.16 16.31
C ARG A 183 6.49 -8.62 15.37
N ILE A 184 6.25 -8.57 14.05
CA ILE A 184 7.20 -9.06 13.05
C ILE A 184 8.40 -8.13 12.84
N LEU A 185 8.29 -6.84 13.13
CA LEU A 185 9.39 -5.89 13.04
C LEU A 185 10.47 -6.19 14.07
N LYS A 186 11.73 -6.15 13.66
CA LYS A 186 12.90 -6.13 14.54
C LYS A 186 12.87 -4.87 15.43
N PRO A 187 13.59 -4.85 16.58
CA PRO A 187 13.77 -3.62 17.33
C PRO A 187 14.37 -2.52 16.45
N GLY A 188 13.77 -1.32 16.48
CA GLY A 188 14.13 -0.19 15.61
C GLY A 188 13.70 -0.33 14.14
N GLY A 189 12.99 -1.41 13.79
CA GLY A 189 12.41 -1.61 12.46
C GLY A 189 11.38 -0.54 12.12
N LYS A 190 11.17 -0.31 10.82
CA LYS A 190 10.35 0.78 10.30
C LYS A 190 9.05 0.28 9.68
N MET A 191 7.98 1.02 9.92
CA MET A 191 6.72 0.90 9.17
C MET A 191 6.54 2.16 8.34
N VAL A 192 6.34 2.02 7.02
CA VAL A 192 6.16 3.15 6.10
C VAL A 192 4.89 2.95 5.30
N PHE A 193 3.88 3.76 5.61
CA PHE A 193 2.56 3.66 4.99
C PHE A 193 2.21 4.94 4.24
N LEU A 194 1.68 4.77 3.02
CA LEU A 194 1.03 5.81 2.23
C LEU A 194 -0.43 5.40 2.03
N TYR A 195 -1.39 6.23 2.42
CA TYR A 195 -2.81 5.90 2.37
C TYR A 195 -3.70 7.13 2.20
N ASP A 196 -4.90 6.92 1.69
CA ASP A 196 -5.94 7.93 1.60
C ASP A 196 -6.56 8.22 2.99
N VAL A 197 -6.94 9.47 3.23
CA VAL A 197 -7.54 9.92 4.51
C VAL A 197 -8.82 10.72 4.28
N ASP A 198 -9.73 10.70 5.25
CA ASP A 198 -10.89 11.60 5.25
C ASP A 198 -10.41 13.03 5.47
N THR A 199 -10.62 13.84 4.45
CA THR A 199 -10.03 15.17 4.35
C THR A 199 -11.05 16.28 4.60
N ASP A 200 -10.60 17.33 5.27
CA ASP A 200 -11.27 18.62 5.36
C ASP A 200 -10.68 19.66 4.39
N ASN A 201 -10.00 19.20 3.34
CA ASN A 201 -9.51 20.10 2.29
C ASN A 201 -10.64 21.00 1.78
N PRO A 202 -10.49 22.34 1.79
CA PRO A 202 -11.60 23.27 1.48
C PRO A 202 -12.23 23.07 0.11
N LEU A 203 -11.47 22.56 -0.88
CA LEU A 203 -12.02 22.20 -2.18
C LEU A 203 -12.96 21.00 -2.06
N ILE A 204 -12.53 19.94 -1.39
CA ILE A 204 -13.25 18.67 -1.30
C ILE A 204 -14.40 18.79 -0.30
N ALA A 205 -14.18 19.42 0.86
CA ALA A 205 -15.17 19.62 1.91
C ALA A 205 -16.44 20.32 1.38
N LYS A 206 -16.28 21.32 0.50
CA LYS A 206 -17.40 21.99 -0.14
C LYS A 206 -18.35 21.04 -0.88
N PHE A 207 -17.81 20.00 -1.52
CA PHE A 207 -18.63 18.99 -2.24
C PHE A 207 -19.14 17.92 -1.29
N LYS A 208 -18.35 17.54 -0.30
CA LYS A 208 -18.72 16.65 0.80
C LYS A 208 -19.95 17.18 1.55
N ASP A 209 -19.98 18.48 1.85
CA ASP A 209 -21.10 19.13 2.55
C ASP A 209 -22.32 19.33 1.65
N ARG A 210 -22.11 19.59 0.35
CA ARG A 210 -23.20 19.82 -0.62
C ARG A 210 -24.03 18.58 -0.90
N ASP A 211 -23.36 17.41 -1.03
CA ASP A 211 -24.02 16.14 -1.34
C ASP A 211 -23.23 14.99 -0.73
N ARG A 212 -23.46 14.72 0.54
CA ARG A 212 -22.79 13.66 1.30
C ARG A 212 -23.02 12.25 0.73
N PRO A 213 -24.23 11.86 0.31
CA PRO A 213 -24.45 10.58 -0.34
C PRO A 213 -23.61 10.38 -1.60
N LEU A 214 -23.55 11.38 -2.48
CA LEU A 214 -22.75 11.31 -3.69
C LEU A 214 -21.25 11.29 -3.37
N TYR A 215 -20.82 12.07 -2.38
CA TYR A 215 -19.43 12.02 -1.88
C TYR A 215 -19.06 10.61 -1.42
N ASN A 216 -19.86 10.01 -0.56
CA ASN A 216 -19.62 8.66 -0.05
C ASN A 216 -19.52 7.66 -1.22
N LYS A 217 -20.48 7.71 -2.14
CA LYS A 217 -20.48 6.85 -3.34
C LYS A 217 -19.20 6.97 -4.16
N LEU A 218 -18.64 8.18 -4.36
CA LEU A 218 -17.50 8.42 -5.24
C LEU A 218 -16.15 8.25 -4.55
N PHE A 219 -16.05 8.60 -3.27
CA PHE A 219 -14.76 8.65 -2.57
C PHE A 219 -14.57 7.53 -1.55
N ILE A 220 -15.64 6.90 -1.11
CA ILE A 220 -15.61 5.83 -0.11
C ILE A 220 -16.04 4.51 -0.75
N ASP A 221 -17.32 4.36 -1.09
CA ASP A 221 -17.85 3.08 -1.57
C ASP A 221 -17.24 2.64 -2.89
N GLY A 222 -17.07 3.58 -3.84
CA GLY A 222 -16.52 3.31 -5.16
C GLY A 222 -15.04 2.90 -5.15
N ASP A 223 -14.29 3.32 -4.14
CA ASP A 223 -12.89 2.95 -3.95
C ASP A 223 -12.73 1.81 -2.91
N GLY A 224 -13.80 1.43 -2.19
CA GLY A 224 -13.75 0.40 -1.14
C GLY A 224 -13.06 0.86 0.14
N HIS A 225 -13.13 2.15 0.47
CA HIS A 225 -12.43 2.77 1.62
C HIS A 225 -13.21 2.57 2.93
N VAL A 226 -13.36 1.32 3.38
CA VAL A 226 -14.10 0.98 4.62
C VAL A 226 -13.42 1.51 5.88
N GLY A 227 -12.13 1.81 5.82
CA GLY A 227 -11.31 2.34 6.92
C GLY A 227 -10.89 3.79 6.73
N TYR A 228 -11.72 4.60 6.07
CA TYR A 228 -11.44 5.99 5.74
C TYR A 228 -11.60 6.88 6.97
N GLU A 229 -10.47 7.22 7.61
CA GLU A 229 -10.41 7.98 8.85
C GLU A 229 -9.58 9.26 8.67
N THR A 230 -9.70 10.20 9.62
CA THR A 230 -8.94 11.44 9.60
C THR A 230 -7.43 11.21 9.80
N PRO A 231 -6.56 12.12 9.35
CA PRO A 231 -5.12 12.06 9.65
C PRO A 231 -4.83 11.89 11.14
N ARG A 232 -5.55 12.63 11.99
CA ARG A 232 -5.40 12.61 13.43
C ARG A 232 -5.73 11.24 14.05
N ASP A 233 -6.84 10.61 13.60
CA ASP A 233 -7.28 9.33 14.14
C ASP A 233 -6.30 8.21 13.73
N ASN A 234 -5.80 8.26 12.49
CA ASN A 234 -4.79 7.31 12.03
C ASN A 234 -3.47 7.44 12.83
N ILE A 235 -2.98 8.66 13.07
CA ILE A 235 -1.77 8.86 13.89
C ILE A 235 -1.99 8.34 15.32
N ALA A 236 -3.15 8.64 15.93
CA ALA A 236 -3.49 8.13 17.25
C ALA A 236 -3.56 6.58 17.28
N ALA A 237 -4.04 5.95 16.21
CA ALA A 237 -4.05 4.48 16.09
C ALA A 237 -2.63 3.90 16.10
N PHE A 238 -1.68 4.50 15.36
CA PHE A 238 -0.28 4.06 15.36
C PHE A 238 0.34 4.19 16.75
N GLU A 239 0.20 5.35 17.39
CA GLU A 239 0.79 5.62 18.70
C GLU A 239 0.18 4.74 19.81
N SER A 240 -1.15 4.52 19.79
CA SER A 240 -1.85 3.68 20.78
C SER A 240 -1.38 2.22 20.75
N THR A 241 -0.82 1.76 19.64
CA THR A 241 -0.27 0.39 19.51
C THR A 241 1.23 0.31 19.82
N GLY A 242 1.82 1.40 20.29
CA GLY A 242 3.20 1.47 20.75
C GLY A 242 4.22 1.75 19.65
N PHE A 243 3.79 2.22 18.48
CA PHE A 243 4.68 2.79 17.50
C PHE A 243 5.04 4.24 17.85
N ARG A 244 6.26 4.64 17.53
CA ARG A 244 6.69 6.03 17.55
C ARG A 244 6.62 6.61 16.15
N VAL A 245 5.75 7.56 15.90
CA VAL A 245 5.70 8.29 14.62
C VAL A 245 6.93 9.19 14.53
N ILE A 246 7.79 8.96 13.54
CA ILE A 246 9.07 9.68 13.35
C ILE A 246 9.07 10.60 12.14
N ASP A 247 8.16 10.40 11.19
CA ASP A 247 7.92 11.30 10.06
C ASP A 247 6.43 11.21 9.66
N HIS A 248 5.81 12.36 9.41
CA HIS A 248 4.44 12.47 8.94
C HIS A 248 4.34 13.58 7.92
N ARG A 249 3.77 13.28 6.75
CA ARG A 249 3.64 14.22 5.64
C ARG A 249 2.28 14.09 4.99
N GLY A 250 1.37 14.99 5.36
CA GLY A 250 0.12 15.17 4.64
C GLY A 250 0.37 15.72 3.23
N ARG A 251 -0.27 15.13 2.23
CA ARG A 251 -0.12 15.44 0.81
C ARG A 251 -1.41 15.98 0.22
N GLU A 252 -1.29 16.70 -0.91
CA GLU A 252 -2.43 17.26 -1.65
C GLU A 252 -3.35 18.14 -0.78
N LYS A 253 -2.76 18.98 0.07
CA LYS A 253 -3.50 19.90 0.96
C LYS A 253 -4.03 21.15 0.28
N THR A 254 -3.70 21.38 -0.99
CA THR A 254 -4.12 22.56 -1.77
C THR A 254 -5.24 22.23 -2.74
N PHE A 255 -5.59 23.16 -3.63
CA PHE A 255 -6.49 22.90 -4.77
C PHE A 255 -5.83 22.07 -5.88
N LEU A 256 -4.50 21.95 -5.89
CA LEU A 256 -3.77 21.07 -6.81
C LEU A 256 -3.84 19.64 -6.29
N GLN A 257 -4.71 18.86 -6.90
CA GLN A 257 -5.04 17.49 -6.50
C GLN A 257 -4.60 16.48 -7.56
N SER A 258 -4.59 15.19 -7.20
CA SER A 258 -4.58 14.11 -8.17
C SER A 258 -5.72 14.27 -9.18
N LEU A 259 -5.46 13.93 -10.42
CA LEU A 259 -6.44 14.13 -11.50
C LEU A 259 -7.72 13.28 -11.31
N SER A 260 -7.62 12.15 -10.58
CA SER A 260 -8.77 11.33 -10.17
C SER A 260 -9.77 12.10 -9.32
N VAL A 261 -9.31 13.03 -8.47
CA VAL A 261 -10.19 13.89 -7.67
C VAL A 261 -11.04 14.77 -8.56
N TYR A 262 -10.44 15.41 -9.55
CA TYR A 262 -11.23 16.26 -10.47
C TYR A 262 -12.24 15.46 -11.27
N THR A 263 -11.95 14.20 -11.61
CA THR A 263 -12.91 13.30 -12.23
C THR A 263 -14.12 13.11 -11.32
N LYS A 264 -13.90 12.79 -10.05
CA LYS A 264 -14.97 12.62 -9.06
C LYS A 264 -15.73 13.92 -8.80
N LEU A 265 -15.04 15.06 -8.65
CA LEU A 265 -15.69 16.36 -8.44
C LEU A 265 -16.53 16.82 -9.64
N ALA A 266 -16.17 16.41 -10.85
CA ALA A 266 -16.97 16.72 -12.05
C ALA A 266 -18.35 16.05 -12.04
N GLU A 267 -18.51 14.90 -11.38
CA GLU A 267 -19.77 14.16 -11.26
C GLU A 267 -20.82 14.91 -10.41
N PHE A 268 -20.38 15.82 -9.52
CA PHE A 268 -21.31 16.63 -8.75
C PHE A 268 -22.11 17.65 -9.59
N GLY A 269 -21.74 17.87 -10.84
CA GLY A 269 -22.42 18.82 -11.72
C GLY A 269 -22.26 20.29 -11.33
N GLY A 270 -23.07 21.15 -11.91
CA GLY A 270 -23.06 22.59 -11.68
C GLY A 270 -21.98 23.35 -12.48
N GLU A 271 -21.85 24.67 -12.22
CA GLU A 271 -20.98 25.57 -12.99
C GLU A 271 -19.50 25.17 -12.99
N THR A 272 -19.01 24.61 -11.87
CA THR A 272 -17.61 24.19 -11.73
C THR A 272 -17.28 22.88 -12.43
N SER A 273 -18.27 22.08 -12.84
CA SER A 273 -18.06 20.80 -13.52
C SER A 273 -17.24 20.96 -14.81
N GLY A 274 -17.47 22.03 -15.56
CA GLY A 274 -16.71 22.35 -16.78
C GLY A 274 -15.21 22.56 -16.52
N VAL A 275 -14.87 23.23 -15.40
CA VAL A 275 -13.47 23.45 -14.99
C VAL A 275 -12.80 22.12 -14.65
N PHE A 276 -13.45 21.25 -13.87
CA PHE A 276 -12.89 19.94 -13.51
C PHE A 276 -12.71 19.05 -14.73
N LYS A 277 -13.67 19.03 -15.67
CA LYS A 277 -13.52 18.33 -16.96
C LYS A 277 -12.35 18.86 -17.79
N ALA A 278 -12.07 20.16 -17.72
CA ALA A 278 -10.88 20.74 -18.39
C ALA A 278 -9.59 20.31 -17.70
N LEU A 279 -9.56 20.30 -16.35
CA LEU A 279 -8.40 19.86 -15.58
C LEU A 279 -8.05 18.37 -15.82
N GLN A 280 -9.04 17.51 -16.04
CA GLN A 280 -8.80 16.10 -16.40
C GLN A 280 -7.91 15.94 -17.65
N LYS A 281 -7.96 16.91 -18.58
CA LYS A 281 -7.11 16.89 -19.79
C LYS A 281 -5.63 16.98 -19.47
N LEU A 282 -5.25 17.51 -18.30
CA LEU A 282 -3.88 17.51 -17.80
C LEU A 282 -3.36 16.10 -17.52
N GLY A 283 -4.24 15.10 -17.43
CA GLY A 283 -3.88 13.68 -17.31
C GLY A 283 -3.29 13.07 -18.58
N ARG A 284 -3.27 13.79 -19.68
CA ARG A 284 -2.74 13.32 -20.96
C ARG A 284 -1.36 13.89 -21.25
N PRO A 285 -0.44 13.12 -21.85
CA PRO A 285 0.81 13.69 -22.37
C PRO A 285 0.54 14.83 -23.36
N PRO A 286 1.37 15.87 -23.39
CA PRO A 286 2.58 16.09 -22.56
C PRO A 286 2.30 16.72 -21.19
N TRP A 287 1.07 17.15 -20.89
CA TRP A 287 0.72 17.94 -19.71
C TRP A 287 0.80 17.19 -18.38
N PHE A 288 0.64 15.87 -18.43
CA PHE A 288 0.73 15.01 -17.25
C PHE A 288 2.05 15.19 -16.48
N TYR A 289 3.17 15.34 -17.18
CA TYR A 289 4.49 15.45 -16.56
C TYR A 289 4.67 16.75 -15.77
N PRO A 290 4.50 17.94 -16.41
CA PRO A 290 4.68 19.19 -15.68
C PRO A 290 3.63 19.35 -14.56
N TYR A 291 2.40 18.86 -14.77
CA TYR A 291 1.39 18.87 -13.72
C TYR A 291 1.79 18.04 -12.50
N THR A 292 2.21 16.80 -12.71
CA THR A 292 2.65 15.90 -11.63
C THR A 292 3.88 16.47 -10.90
N ALA A 293 4.82 17.05 -11.64
CA ALA A 293 5.98 17.72 -11.04
C ALA A 293 5.57 18.94 -10.19
N LEU A 294 4.61 19.74 -10.67
CA LEU A 294 4.07 20.88 -9.92
C LEU A 294 3.40 20.43 -8.62
N VAL A 295 2.51 19.44 -8.67
CA VAL A 295 1.86 18.88 -7.47
C VAL A 295 2.94 18.43 -6.48
N ARG A 296 3.98 17.74 -6.94
CA ARG A 296 5.08 17.28 -6.09
C ARG A 296 5.84 18.43 -5.44
N VAL A 297 6.14 19.50 -6.18
CA VAL A 297 6.81 20.68 -5.63
C VAL A 297 5.93 21.36 -4.56
N VAL A 298 4.63 21.48 -4.82
CA VAL A 298 3.67 22.06 -3.87
C VAL A 298 3.57 21.20 -2.62
N ASP A 299 3.54 19.88 -2.75
CA ASP A 299 3.54 18.96 -1.63
C ASP A 299 4.78 19.10 -0.73
N GLU A 300 5.95 19.35 -1.32
CA GLU A 300 7.19 19.48 -0.54
C GLU A 300 7.38 20.89 0.07
N VAL A 301 6.90 21.94 -0.62
CA VAL A 301 7.20 23.31 -0.24
C VAL A 301 6.04 23.99 0.49
N VAL A 302 4.81 23.76 0.05
CA VAL A 302 3.61 24.45 0.55
C VAL A 302 2.89 23.61 1.60
N CYS A 303 2.61 22.34 1.30
CA CYS A 303 1.81 21.48 2.16
C CYS A 303 2.33 21.33 3.61
N PRO A 304 3.65 21.33 3.90
CA PRO A 304 4.13 21.29 5.28
C PRO A 304 3.71 22.48 6.16
N ARG A 305 3.24 23.57 5.55
CA ARG A 305 2.78 24.78 6.25
C ARG A 305 1.27 24.86 6.43
N LEU A 306 0.55 23.91 5.87
CA LEU A 306 -0.91 23.84 5.90
C LEU A 306 -1.37 22.80 6.92
N ASP A 307 -2.61 22.96 7.39
CA ASP A 307 -3.23 22.05 8.34
C ASP A 307 -3.24 20.60 7.81
N ASP A 308 -2.90 19.63 8.66
CA ASP A 308 -2.90 18.21 8.31
C ASP A 308 -4.31 17.69 8.05
N ALA A 309 -5.35 18.29 8.64
CA ALA A 309 -6.73 17.96 8.33
C ALA A 309 -7.11 18.16 6.84
N TRP A 310 -6.32 18.97 6.11
CA TRP A 310 -6.52 19.19 4.67
C TRP A 310 -5.82 18.14 3.80
N ALA A 311 -5.05 17.24 4.39
CA ALA A 311 -4.39 16.18 3.63
C ALA A 311 -5.41 15.26 2.95
N ARG A 312 -5.09 14.83 1.74
CA ARG A 312 -5.83 13.77 1.03
C ARG A 312 -5.12 12.43 1.13
N PHE A 313 -3.82 12.45 1.25
CA PHE A 313 -3.03 11.29 1.61
C PHE A 313 -2.12 11.61 2.78
N ASP A 314 -1.87 10.60 3.57
CA ASP A 314 -0.78 10.61 4.54
C ASP A 314 0.33 9.67 4.13
N LEU A 315 1.56 10.15 4.26
CA LEU A 315 2.77 9.35 4.20
C LEU A 315 3.40 9.38 5.59
N VAL A 316 3.34 8.25 6.27
CA VAL A 316 3.74 8.13 7.68
C VAL A 316 4.87 7.13 7.81
N VAL A 317 5.86 7.47 8.64
CA VAL A 317 6.94 6.58 9.06
C VAL A 317 6.86 6.39 10.57
N CYS A 318 6.73 5.13 10.96
CA CYS A 318 6.73 4.73 12.36
C CYS A 318 7.97 3.87 12.67
N GLU A 319 8.43 3.94 13.91
CA GLU A 319 9.48 3.08 14.45
C GLU A 319 8.91 2.22 15.58
N LYS A 320 9.33 0.92 15.59
CA LYS A 320 8.99 -0.01 16.66
C LYS A 320 9.72 0.32 17.93
#